data_a675e5e2e4fc2f327e58fbec045abc17
#
_entry.id   a675e5e2e4fc2f327e58fbec045abc17
#
_cell.length_a   1.000
_cell.length_b   1.000
_cell.length_c   1.000
_cell.angle_alpha   90.00
_cell.angle_beta   90.00
_cell.angle_gamma   90.00
#
_symmetry.space_group_name_H-M   'P 1'
#
loop_
_entity.id
_entity.type
_entity.pdbx_description
1 polymer ?
#
loop_
_entity_poly.entity_id
_entity_poly.type
_entity_poly.pdbx_seq_one_letter_code
_entity_poly.pdbx_strand_id
1 'polypeptide(L)'
;SLDEAACPAQLDVPTDGILTNNSDSSLCLASHVREVMHYLWADRADDMEYELCQLIGCKSLQAYLASPTGFFDYHFKRYTKSRRKAPIYWLLASEDGTVDYWVYYRKLRKNTLPQLIIRLREQQEQLRTRLNAALAAHDRTQESQIRAEQEQVEDMMDELNRILAAGYVPNHDDGVPVTAAPLLHLAASRPWRVECEKNMELLEKGDYDWSHLAMSMYPARVTQKAKKDWCMALTHGLEHICENKPKEKKARKKKGLMIIPDAIQPTMRIFQIQSICLGELL
;
A
#
# COMPACT_ATOMS: atom_id res chain seq x y z
N SER A 1 31.42 13.23 -9.71
CA SER A 1 30.18 13.42 -8.95
C SER A 1 29.02 13.19 -9.88
N LEU A 2 28.23 12.16 -9.59
CA LEU A 2 26.97 11.93 -10.29
C LEU A 2 26.07 13.14 -10.01
N ASP A 3 25.48 13.69 -11.06
CA ASP A 3 24.55 14.82 -10.93
C ASP A 3 23.22 14.27 -10.35
N GLU A 4 22.98 14.52 -9.07
CA GLU A 4 21.78 14.07 -8.37
C GLU A 4 20.48 14.58 -9.02
N ALA A 5 20.52 15.71 -9.76
CA ALA A 5 19.37 16.26 -10.47
C ALA A 5 19.01 15.47 -11.75
N ALA A 6 19.95 14.71 -12.30
CA ALA A 6 19.77 13.89 -13.51
C ALA A 6 19.53 12.40 -13.22
N CYS A 7 19.63 11.97 -11.95
CA CYS A 7 19.47 10.58 -11.60
C CYS A 7 17.98 10.15 -11.73
N PRO A 8 17.64 9.17 -12.60
CA PRO A 8 16.28 8.63 -12.68
C PRO A 8 15.88 7.78 -11.47
N ALA A 9 16.76 7.70 -10.45
CA ALA A 9 16.54 6.95 -9.21
C ALA A 9 15.36 7.45 -8.37
N GLN A 10 14.81 8.60 -8.65
CA GLN A 10 13.45 8.92 -8.23
C GLN A 10 12.50 8.18 -9.16
N LEU A 11 12.17 6.94 -8.78
CA LEU A 11 11.05 6.22 -9.38
C LEU A 11 9.87 7.19 -9.43
N ASP A 12 9.51 7.65 -10.62
CA ASP A 12 8.33 8.49 -10.78
C ASP A 12 7.10 7.60 -10.67
N VAL A 13 6.84 7.17 -9.42
CA VAL A 13 5.66 6.38 -9.11
C VAL A 13 4.44 7.21 -9.51
N PRO A 14 3.52 6.67 -10.30
CA PRO A 14 2.31 7.36 -10.71
C PRO A 14 1.56 7.99 -9.52
N THR A 15 0.76 9.01 -9.79
CA THR A 15 0.01 9.73 -8.75
C THR A 15 -0.98 8.84 -7.99
N ASP A 16 -1.44 7.75 -8.61
CA ASP A 16 -2.30 6.72 -8.01
C ASP A 16 -1.53 5.67 -7.18
N GLY A 17 -0.19 5.69 -7.24
CA GLY A 17 0.67 4.79 -6.48
C GLY A 17 0.72 3.36 -7.01
N ILE A 18 0.24 3.07 -8.24
CA ILE A 18 0.15 1.73 -8.80
C ILE A 18 1.27 1.51 -9.81
N LEU A 19 2.00 0.40 -9.65
CA LEU A 19 3.01 -0.11 -10.59
C LEU A 19 2.64 -1.54 -10.98
N THR A 20 3.16 -2.02 -12.09
CA THR A 20 2.91 -3.38 -12.60
C THR A 20 4.22 -4.10 -12.87
N ASN A 21 4.18 -5.43 -12.93
CA ASN A 21 5.27 -6.26 -13.46
C ASN A 21 5.09 -6.60 -14.95
N ASN A 22 4.00 -6.13 -15.59
CA ASN A 22 3.82 -6.32 -17.02
C ASN A 22 4.85 -5.49 -17.82
N SER A 23 5.68 -6.18 -18.61
CA SER A 23 6.76 -5.58 -19.41
C SER A 23 6.27 -4.63 -20.50
N ASP A 24 5.03 -4.80 -20.97
CA ASP A 24 4.46 -4.00 -22.04
C ASP A 24 3.90 -2.65 -21.53
N SER A 25 3.92 -2.45 -20.21
CA SER A 25 3.45 -1.22 -19.58
C SER A 25 4.59 -0.25 -19.31
N SER A 26 4.35 1.04 -19.58
CA SER A 26 5.24 2.14 -19.15
C SER A 26 5.36 2.27 -17.63
N LEU A 27 4.52 1.55 -16.87
CA LEU A 27 4.50 1.49 -15.42
C LEU A 27 5.19 0.24 -14.88
N CYS A 28 5.91 -0.49 -15.71
CA CYS A 28 6.63 -1.70 -15.34
C CYS A 28 7.76 -1.38 -14.37
N LEU A 29 7.70 -1.94 -13.16
CA LEU A 29 8.71 -1.72 -12.12
C LEU A 29 10.10 -2.20 -12.57
N ALA A 30 10.19 -3.32 -13.29
CA ALA A 30 11.45 -3.84 -13.81
C ALA A 30 12.09 -2.88 -14.82
N SER A 31 11.29 -2.25 -15.68
CA SER A 31 11.78 -1.26 -16.64
C SER A 31 12.37 -0.03 -15.95
N HIS A 32 11.69 0.48 -14.91
CA HIS A 32 12.24 1.58 -14.12
C HIS A 32 13.53 1.24 -13.39
N VAL A 33 13.64 0.02 -12.84
CA VAL A 33 14.89 -0.44 -12.22
C VAL A 33 16.00 -0.52 -13.26
N ARG A 34 15.73 -1.01 -14.49
CA ARG A 34 16.72 -1.03 -15.58
C ARG A 34 17.16 0.37 -16.00
N GLU A 35 16.25 1.33 -16.05
CA GLU A 35 16.61 2.74 -16.33
C GLU A 35 17.63 3.27 -15.30
N VAL A 36 17.41 2.97 -14.02
CA VAL A 36 18.37 3.32 -12.96
C VAL A 36 19.71 2.59 -13.15
N MET A 37 19.67 1.30 -13.50
CA MET A 37 20.89 0.52 -13.77
C MET A 37 21.68 1.08 -14.96
N HIS A 38 21.00 1.43 -16.04
CA HIS A 38 21.63 2.07 -17.20
C HIS A 38 22.24 3.44 -16.87
N TYR A 39 21.56 4.22 -16.02
CA TYR A 39 22.13 5.47 -15.53
C TYR A 39 23.41 5.26 -14.72
N LEU A 40 23.44 4.25 -13.84
CA LEU A 40 24.56 3.98 -12.93
C LEU A 40 25.75 3.29 -13.64
N TRP A 41 25.49 2.37 -14.55
CA TRP A 41 26.52 1.49 -15.14
C TRP A 41 26.65 1.59 -16.67
N ALA A 42 25.84 2.44 -17.30
CA ALA A 42 25.84 2.68 -18.75
C ALA A 42 25.87 1.34 -19.56
N ASP A 43 26.86 1.15 -20.41
CA ASP A 43 27.00 -0.04 -21.27
C ASP A 43 27.15 -1.38 -20.50
N ARG A 44 27.42 -1.31 -19.19
CA ARG A 44 27.53 -2.50 -18.34
C ARG A 44 26.24 -2.86 -17.61
N ALA A 45 25.15 -2.14 -17.83
CA ALA A 45 23.91 -2.35 -17.08
C ALA A 45 23.36 -3.77 -17.23
N ASP A 46 23.38 -4.32 -18.44
CA ASP A 46 22.88 -5.67 -18.71
C ASP A 46 23.76 -6.76 -18.06
N ASP A 47 25.09 -6.58 -18.08
CA ASP A 47 26.01 -7.48 -17.39
C ASP A 47 25.76 -7.44 -15.88
N MET A 48 25.52 -6.26 -15.33
CA MET A 48 25.22 -6.07 -13.91
C MET A 48 23.86 -6.68 -13.53
N GLU A 49 22.82 -6.56 -14.37
CA GLU A 49 21.54 -7.25 -14.15
C GLU A 49 21.76 -8.77 -14.11
N TYR A 50 22.54 -9.30 -15.06
CA TYR A 50 22.84 -10.72 -15.09
C TYR A 50 23.61 -11.18 -13.83
N GLU A 51 24.67 -10.47 -13.45
CA GLU A 51 25.45 -10.77 -12.25
C GLU A 51 24.59 -10.73 -10.98
N LEU A 52 23.75 -9.71 -10.83
CA LEU A 52 22.81 -9.58 -9.71
C LEU A 52 21.81 -10.74 -9.67
N CYS A 53 21.22 -11.12 -10.80
CA CYS A 53 20.32 -12.25 -10.88
C CYS A 53 21.00 -13.57 -10.47
N GLN A 54 22.27 -13.78 -10.86
CA GLN A 54 23.05 -14.94 -10.44
C GLN A 54 23.31 -14.92 -8.93
N LEU A 55 23.70 -13.79 -8.37
CA LEU A 55 23.97 -13.63 -6.92
C LEU A 55 22.72 -13.87 -6.07
N ILE A 56 21.57 -13.40 -6.53
CA ILE A 56 20.28 -13.54 -5.83
C ILE A 56 19.69 -14.95 -6.07
N GLY A 57 20.10 -15.64 -7.14
CA GLY A 57 19.56 -16.94 -7.53
C GLY A 57 18.19 -16.84 -8.22
N CYS A 58 17.92 -15.75 -8.95
CA CYS A 58 16.70 -15.56 -9.70
C CYS A 58 16.92 -15.67 -11.21
N LYS A 59 15.85 -15.99 -11.96
CA LYS A 59 15.94 -16.14 -13.43
C LYS A 59 16.05 -14.80 -14.16
N SER A 60 15.40 -13.76 -13.64
CA SER A 60 15.39 -12.41 -14.19
C SER A 60 14.96 -11.41 -13.12
N LEU A 61 15.28 -10.14 -13.31
CA LEU A 61 14.81 -9.05 -12.44
C LEU A 61 13.28 -9.04 -12.34
N GLN A 62 12.56 -9.21 -13.45
CA GLN A 62 11.10 -9.25 -13.48
C GLN A 62 10.55 -10.41 -12.64
N ALA A 63 11.12 -11.62 -12.78
CA ALA A 63 10.71 -12.76 -11.96
C ALA A 63 11.00 -12.55 -10.47
N TYR A 64 12.08 -11.86 -10.13
CA TYR A 64 12.40 -11.48 -8.75
C TYR A 64 11.38 -10.48 -8.17
N LEU A 65 10.97 -9.50 -8.97
CA LEU A 65 9.98 -8.49 -8.56
C LEU A 65 8.57 -9.09 -8.45
N ALA A 66 8.16 -9.98 -9.35
CA ALA A 66 6.86 -10.64 -9.32
C ALA A 66 6.73 -11.67 -8.19
N SER A 67 7.85 -12.23 -7.71
CA SER A 67 7.84 -13.28 -6.70
C SER A 67 7.54 -12.75 -5.30
N PRO A 68 6.56 -13.35 -4.56
CA PRO A 68 6.32 -13.03 -3.15
C PRO A 68 7.53 -13.28 -2.24
N THR A 69 8.42 -14.18 -2.63
CA THR A 69 9.67 -14.53 -1.91
C THR A 69 10.90 -13.80 -2.44
N GLY A 70 10.72 -12.95 -3.47
CA GLY A 70 11.76 -12.13 -4.06
C GLY A 70 11.93 -10.79 -3.36
N PHE A 71 11.81 -9.72 -4.15
CA PHE A 71 11.98 -8.36 -3.65
C PHE A 71 11.04 -8.02 -2.50
N PHE A 72 9.78 -8.49 -2.54
CA PHE A 72 8.83 -8.17 -1.46
C PHE A 72 9.30 -8.75 -0.11
N ASP A 73 9.81 -9.98 -0.07
CA ASP A 73 10.30 -10.59 1.17
C ASP A 73 11.50 -9.83 1.75
N TYR A 74 12.45 -9.42 0.88
CA TYR A 74 13.56 -8.54 1.28
C TYR A 74 13.03 -7.21 1.82
N HIS A 75 12.13 -6.55 1.12
CA HIS A 75 11.51 -5.29 1.50
C HIS A 75 10.76 -5.41 2.83
N PHE A 76 9.95 -6.45 2.99
CA PHE A 76 9.23 -6.73 4.23
C PHE A 76 10.16 -6.89 5.43
N LYS A 77 11.25 -7.66 5.27
CA LYS A 77 12.27 -7.85 6.32
C LYS A 77 12.96 -6.53 6.67
N ARG A 78 13.28 -5.73 5.68
CA ARG A 78 13.92 -4.42 5.85
C ARG A 78 13.05 -3.45 6.64
N TYR A 79 11.73 -3.45 6.39
CA TYR A 79 10.75 -2.63 7.08
C TYR A 79 10.12 -3.31 8.32
N THR A 80 10.67 -4.44 8.74
CA THR A 80 10.32 -5.10 10.00
C THR A 80 11.32 -4.71 11.07
N LYS A 81 10.91 -3.87 12.01
CA LYS A 81 11.76 -3.44 13.12
C LYS A 81 11.07 -3.73 14.45
N SER A 82 11.63 -4.67 15.23
CA SER A 82 11.03 -5.15 16.47
C SER A 82 9.63 -5.75 16.21
N ARG A 83 8.57 -5.16 16.76
CA ARG A 83 7.18 -5.62 16.57
C ARG A 83 6.45 -4.91 15.42
N ARG A 84 7.07 -3.92 14.79
CA ARG A 84 6.46 -3.14 13.70
C ARG A 84 6.82 -3.75 12.36
N LYS A 85 5.82 -4.04 11.56
CA LYS A 85 5.92 -4.55 10.20
C LYS A 85 5.20 -3.54 9.30
N ALA A 86 5.95 -2.73 8.59
CA ALA A 86 5.40 -1.59 7.86
C ALA A 86 6.05 -1.44 6.47
N PRO A 87 5.92 -2.44 5.58
CA PRO A 87 6.40 -2.31 4.21
C PRO A 87 5.65 -1.18 3.50
N ILE A 88 6.38 -0.35 2.76
CA ILE A 88 5.79 0.79 2.03
C ILE A 88 5.41 0.48 0.59
N TYR A 89 5.89 -0.65 0.05
CA TYR A 89 5.45 -1.22 -1.21
C TYR A 89 4.71 -2.52 -0.93
N TRP A 90 3.51 -2.67 -1.46
CA TRP A 90 2.69 -3.86 -1.30
C TRP A 90 2.54 -4.59 -2.62
N LEU A 91 2.88 -5.87 -2.63
CA LEU A 91 2.60 -6.75 -3.76
C LEU A 91 1.21 -7.35 -3.54
N LEU A 92 0.25 -6.91 -4.35
CA LEU A 92 -1.07 -7.49 -4.45
C LEU A 92 -1.09 -8.46 -5.63
N ALA A 93 -1.62 -9.65 -5.42
CA ALA A 93 -1.69 -10.66 -6.46
C ALA A 93 -2.99 -11.47 -6.37
N SER A 94 -3.37 -12.07 -7.49
CA SER A 94 -4.36 -13.11 -7.56
C SER A 94 -3.91 -14.37 -6.80
N GLU A 95 -4.81 -15.31 -6.58
CA GLU A 95 -4.54 -16.51 -5.79
C GLU A 95 -3.38 -17.34 -6.35
N ASP A 96 -3.31 -17.48 -7.67
CA ASP A 96 -2.26 -18.20 -8.38
C ASP A 96 -1.01 -17.35 -8.69
N GLY A 97 -1.07 -16.04 -8.45
CA GLY A 97 0.02 -15.10 -8.68
C GLY A 97 0.23 -14.71 -10.15
N THR A 98 -0.69 -15.05 -11.07
CA THR A 98 -0.57 -14.68 -12.50
C THR A 98 -0.89 -13.22 -12.75
N VAL A 99 -1.73 -12.61 -11.92
CA VAL A 99 -2.07 -11.19 -11.96
C VAL A 99 -1.48 -10.52 -10.74
N ASP A 100 -0.60 -9.55 -10.94
CA ASP A 100 0.06 -8.86 -9.84
C ASP A 100 0.17 -7.35 -10.11
N TYR A 101 0.14 -6.60 -9.00
CA TYR A 101 0.33 -5.16 -8.99
C TYR A 101 1.06 -4.72 -7.73
N TRP A 102 1.92 -3.71 -7.86
CA TRP A 102 2.54 -3.05 -6.75
C TRP A 102 1.75 -1.80 -6.36
N VAL A 103 1.52 -1.62 -5.07
CA VAL A 103 0.90 -0.41 -4.50
C VAL A 103 1.89 0.28 -3.60
N TYR A 104 2.17 1.55 -3.87
CA TYR A 104 3.04 2.38 -3.05
C TYR A 104 2.24 3.10 -1.98
N TYR A 105 2.41 2.70 -0.72
CA TYR A 105 1.66 3.19 0.43
C TYR A 105 1.65 4.71 0.55
N ARG A 106 2.77 5.40 0.33
CA ARG A 106 2.84 6.87 0.49
C ARG A 106 1.99 7.63 -0.53
N LYS A 107 1.69 7.02 -1.68
CA LYS A 107 0.78 7.57 -2.71
C LYS A 107 -0.61 6.93 -2.68
N LEU A 108 -0.88 6.05 -1.70
CA LEU A 108 -2.20 5.45 -1.53
C LEU A 108 -3.24 6.53 -1.21
N ARG A 109 -4.33 6.54 -1.98
CA ARG A 109 -5.44 7.50 -1.87
C ARG A 109 -6.77 6.78 -2.02
N LYS A 110 -7.86 7.48 -1.74
CA LYS A 110 -9.22 6.95 -1.89
C LYS A 110 -9.49 6.39 -3.31
N ASN A 111 -8.87 6.96 -4.32
CA ASN A 111 -9.03 6.54 -5.71
C ASN A 111 -8.06 5.44 -6.18
N THR A 112 -7.08 5.03 -5.36
CA THR A 112 -6.07 4.02 -5.76
C THR A 112 -6.72 2.68 -6.13
N LEU A 113 -7.57 2.11 -5.27
CA LEU A 113 -8.25 0.84 -5.60
C LEU A 113 -9.23 0.96 -6.77
N PRO A 114 -10.05 2.03 -6.91
CA PRO A 114 -10.81 2.26 -8.13
C PRO A 114 -9.95 2.33 -9.40
N GLN A 115 -8.78 2.97 -9.35
CA GLN A 115 -7.86 3.01 -10.50
C GLN A 115 -7.29 1.63 -10.79
N LEU A 116 -7.00 0.82 -9.77
CA LEU A 116 -6.56 -0.57 -9.98
C LEU A 116 -7.64 -1.40 -10.68
N ILE A 117 -8.90 -1.24 -10.33
CA ILE A 117 -10.02 -1.90 -11.01
C ILE A 117 -10.11 -1.47 -12.50
N ILE A 118 -9.85 -0.19 -12.81
CA ILE A 118 -9.82 0.29 -14.20
C ILE A 118 -8.70 -0.42 -14.96
N ARG A 119 -7.51 -0.56 -14.40
CA ARG A 119 -6.37 -1.26 -15.04
C ARG A 119 -6.65 -2.74 -15.24
N LEU A 120 -7.32 -3.39 -14.28
CA LEU A 120 -7.73 -4.78 -14.41
C LEU A 120 -8.76 -4.96 -15.55
N ARG A 121 -9.68 -4.00 -15.73
CA ARG A 121 -10.60 -4.02 -16.88
C ARG A 121 -9.88 -3.85 -18.21
N GLU A 122 -8.88 -2.97 -18.27
CA GLU A 122 -8.04 -2.81 -19.46
C GLU A 122 -7.28 -4.12 -19.77
N GLN A 123 -6.74 -4.78 -18.76
CA GLN A 123 -6.12 -6.11 -18.91
C GLN A 123 -7.13 -7.15 -19.39
N GLN A 124 -8.36 -7.16 -18.88
CA GLN A 124 -9.42 -8.05 -19.32
C GLN A 124 -9.75 -7.88 -20.81
N GLU A 125 -9.80 -6.65 -21.32
CA GLU A 125 -10.02 -6.39 -22.76
C GLU A 125 -8.82 -6.84 -23.63
N GLN A 126 -7.60 -6.67 -23.12
CA GLN A 126 -6.40 -7.21 -23.80
C GLN A 126 -6.45 -8.74 -23.87
N LEU A 127 -6.80 -9.40 -22.76
CA LEU A 127 -6.97 -10.85 -22.69
C LEU A 127 -8.07 -11.34 -23.64
N ARG A 128 -9.17 -10.62 -23.75
CA ARG A 128 -10.24 -10.91 -24.70
C ARG A 128 -9.75 -10.86 -26.15
N THR A 129 -8.94 -9.87 -26.48
CA THR A 129 -8.33 -9.75 -27.82
C THR A 129 -7.37 -10.91 -28.11
N ARG A 130 -6.53 -11.27 -27.14
CA ARG A 130 -5.62 -12.42 -27.23
C ARG A 130 -6.39 -13.74 -27.35
N LEU A 131 -7.50 -13.91 -26.61
CA LEU A 131 -8.36 -15.09 -26.70
C LEU A 131 -8.95 -15.26 -28.10
N ASN A 132 -9.45 -14.17 -28.69
CA ASN A 132 -10.00 -14.21 -30.06
C ASN A 132 -8.92 -14.63 -31.09
N ALA A 133 -7.68 -14.15 -30.91
CA ALA A 133 -6.55 -14.55 -31.77
C ALA A 133 -6.19 -16.04 -31.58
N ALA A 134 -6.16 -16.54 -30.34
CA ALA A 134 -5.89 -17.95 -30.05
C ALA A 134 -6.98 -18.88 -30.64
N LEU A 135 -8.25 -18.46 -30.52
CA LEU A 135 -9.37 -19.18 -31.11
C LEU A 135 -9.27 -19.25 -32.66
N ALA A 136 -8.92 -18.14 -33.30
CA ALA A 136 -8.70 -18.09 -34.75
C ALA A 136 -7.51 -18.95 -35.22
N ALA A 137 -6.49 -19.06 -34.36
CA ALA A 137 -5.32 -19.91 -34.60
C ALA A 137 -5.53 -21.38 -34.20
N HIS A 138 -6.67 -21.73 -33.61
CA HIS A 138 -6.97 -23.06 -33.06
C HIS A 138 -5.94 -23.53 -32.00
N ASP A 139 -5.33 -22.59 -31.24
CA ASP A 139 -4.37 -22.88 -30.19
C ASP A 139 -5.08 -23.10 -28.85
N ARG A 140 -5.45 -24.37 -28.60
CA ARG A 140 -6.15 -24.78 -27.38
C ARG A 140 -5.35 -24.54 -26.09
N THR A 141 -4.02 -24.57 -26.19
CA THR A 141 -3.16 -24.37 -25.03
C THR A 141 -3.19 -22.91 -24.59
N GLN A 142 -3.02 -21.99 -25.55
CA GLN A 142 -3.15 -20.56 -25.28
C GLN A 142 -4.57 -20.17 -24.85
N GLU A 143 -5.59 -20.76 -25.49
CA GLU A 143 -6.99 -20.54 -25.09
C GLU A 143 -7.21 -20.88 -23.61
N SER A 144 -6.76 -22.06 -23.15
CA SER A 144 -6.91 -22.48 -21.76
C SER A 144 -6.16 -21.56 -20.79
N GLN A 145 -4.93 -21.16 -21.11
CA GLN A 145 -4.14 -20.24 -20.30
C GLN A 145 -4.78 -18.87 -20.18
N ILE A 146 -5.26 -18.30 -21.30
CA ILE A 146 -5.90 -16.99 -21.29
C ILE A 146 -7.21 -17.01 -20.50
N ARG A 147 -8.00 -18.08 -20.59
CA ARG A 147 -9.23 -18.21 -19.81
C ARG A 147 -8.94 -18.27 -18.31
N ALA A 148 -7.92 -19.01 -17.90
CA ALA A 148 -7.49 -19.05 -16.51
C ALA A 148 -7.01 -17.65 -16.02
N GLU A 149 -6.25 -16.92 -16.84
CA GLU A 149 -5.84 -15.54 -16.52
C GLU A 149 -7.05 -14.60 -16.43
N GLN A 150 -8.07 -14.74 -17.29
CA GLN A 150 -9.31 -13.95 -17.21
C GLN A 150 -10.05 -14.19 -15.90
N GLU A 151 -10.15 -15.44 -15.45
CA GLU A 151 -10.76 -15.81 -14.17
C GLU A 151 -10.04 -15.13 -13.00
N GLN A 152 -8.70 -15.14 -12.98
CA GLN A 152 -7.91 -14.49 -11.94
C GLN A 152 -8.07 -12.96 -11.94
N VAL A 153 -8.20 -12.33 -13.12
CA VAL A 153 -8.49 -10.89 -13.22
C VAL A 153 -9.87 -10.58 -12.64
N GLU A 154 -10.88 -11.41 -12.95
CA GLU A 154 -12.25 -11.24 -12.45
C GLU A 154 -12.31 -11.41 -10.92
N ASP A 155 -11.72 -12.46 -10.38
CA ASP A 155 -11.66 -12.71 -8.93
C ASP A 155 -10.97 -11.56 -8.18
N MET A 156 -9.88 -11.03 -8.72
CA MET A 156 -9.20 -9.89 -8.13
C MET A 156 -10.05 -8.62 -8.17
N MET A 157 -10.81 -8.37 -9.25
CA MET A 157 -11.74 -7.24 -9.35
C MET A 157 -12.88 -7.39 -8.34
N ASP A 158 -13.43 -8.59 -8.19
CA ASP A 158 -14.51 -8.85 -7.25
C ASP A 158 -14.08 -8.65 -5.81
N GLU A 159 -12.89 -9.10 -5.44
CA GLU A 159 -12.33 -8.85 -4.13
C GLU A 159 -12.13 -7.34 -3.86
N LEU A 160 -11.58 -6.59 -4.82
CA LEU A 160 -11.44 -5.13 -4.71
C LEU A 160 -12.79 -4.43 -4.57
N ASN A 161 -13.80 -4.83 -5.34
CA ASN A 161 -15.15 -4.31 -5.23
C ASN A 161 -15.78 -4.62 -3.86
N ARG A 162 -15.56 -5.81 -3.32
CA ARG A 162 -16.01 -6.21 -1.97
C ARG A 162 -15.39 -5.31 -0.90
N ILE A 163 -14.09 -5.05 -0.99
CA ILE A 163 -13.36 -4.18 -0.06
C ILE A 163 -13.90 -2.75 -0.12
N LEU A 164 -14.12 -2.21 -1.31
CA LEU A 164 -14.71 -0.86 -1.50
C LEU A 164 -16.14 -0.78 -0.98
N ALA A 165 -16.97 -1.81 -1.24
CA ALA A 165 -18.35 -1.89 -0.75
C ALA A 165 -18.41 -1.97 0.79
N ALA A 166 -17.40 -2.56 1.43
CA ALA A 166 -17.26 -2.56 2.88
C ALA A 166 -16.89 -1.18 3.47
N GLY A 167 -16.69 -0.15 2.63
CA GLY A 167 -16.41 1.22 3.07
C GLY A 167 -14.92 1.52 3.25
N TYR A 168 -14.04 0.79 2.59
CA TYR A 168 -12.59 1.05 2.66
C TYR A 168 -12.22 2.44 2.18
N VAL A 169 -11.62 3.22 3.07
CA VAL A 169 -11.02 4.53 2.77
C VAL A 169 -9.65 4.56 3.47
N PRO A 170 -8.54 4.53 2.71
CA PRO A 170 -7.21 4.53 3.30
C PRO A 170 -6.90 5.86 3.99
N ASN A 171 -6.26 5.78 5.16
CA ASN A 171 -5.73 6.94 5.87
C ASN A 171 -4.31 6.62 6.38
N HIS A 172 -3.37 7.52 6.10
CA HIS A 172 -1.97 7.33 6.51
C HIS A 172 -1.77 7.46 8.03
N ASP A 173 -2.65 8.16 8.73
CA ASP A 173 -2.58 8.33 10.19
C ASP A 173 -2.85 7.01 10.93
N ASP A 174 -3.58 6.08 10.30
CA ASP A 174 -3.84 4.74 10.86
C ASP A 174 -2.61 3.83 10.82
N GLY A 175 -1.61 4.18 10.00
CA GLY A 175 -0.40 3.41 9.82
C GLY A 175 -0.56 2.25 8.82
N VAL A 176 0.61 1.73 8.37
CA VAL A 176 0.71 0.75 7.27
C VAL A 176 -0.08 -0.53 7.52
N PRO A 177 0.06 -1.22 8.68
CA PRO A 177 -0.61 -2.52 8.89
C PRO A 177 -2.14 -2.41 8.95
N VAL A 178 -2.65 -1.36 9.60
CA VAL A 178 -4.11 -1.14 9.73
C VAL A 178 -4.70 -0.81 8.37
N THR A 179 -4.04 0.09 7.62
CA THR A 179 -4.51 0.49 6.28
C THR A 179 -4.47 -0.68 5.29
N ALA A 180 -3.51 -1.61 5.42
CA ALA A 180 -3.40 -2.77 4.54
C ALA A 180 -4.32 -3.94 4.95
N ALA A 181 -4.83 -3.96 6.17
CA ALA A 181 -5.58 -5.09 6.72
C ALA A 181 -6.72 -5.60 5.81
N PRO A 182 -7.58 -4.74 5.24
CA PRO A 182 -8.66 -5.21 4.35
C PRO A 182 -8.18 -5.85 3.04
N LEU A 183 -6.92 -5.67 2.66
CA LEU A 183 -6.32 -6.24 1.46
C LEU A 183 -5.70 -7.63 1.69
N LEU A 184 -6.00 -8.28 2.80
CA LEU A 184 -5.38 -9.54 3.24
C LEU A 184 -5.45 -10.67 2.19
N HIS A 185 -6.56 -10.78 1.47
CA HIS A 185 -6.76 -11.83 0.45
C HIS A 185 -5.94 -11.56 -0.83
N LEU A 186 -5.59 -10.32 -1.09
CA LEU A 186 -4.75 -9.92 -2.21
C LEU A 186 -3.25 -9.84 -1.84
N ALA A 187 -2.90 -9.97 -0.56
CA ALA A 187 -1.52 -9.92 -0.12
C ALA A 187 -0.74 -11.15 -0.63
N ALA A 188 0.17 -10.98 -1.58
CA ALA A 188 0.92 -12.05 -2.21
C ALA A 188 1.81 -12.83 -1.24
N SER A 189 2.44 -12.14 -0.29
CA SER A 189 3.37 -12.74 0.68
C SER A 189 2.63 -13.28 1.91
N ARG A 190 2.85 -14.56 2.24
CA ARG A 190 2.27 -15.19 3.43
C ARG A 190 2.60 -14.46 4.74
N PRO A 191 3.85 -14.05 5.04
CA PRO A 191 4.16 -13.31 6.26
C PRO A 191 3.41 -11.98 6.37
N TRP A 192 3.20 -11.30 5.23
CA TRP A 192 2.44 -10.06 5.18
C TRP A 192 0.94 -10.31 5.33
N ARG A 193 0.41 -11.34 4.70
CA ARG A 193 -1.00 -11.76 4.84
C ARG A 193 -1.36 -12.02 6.30
N VAL A 194 -0.53 -12.76 7.04
CA VAL A 194 -0.73 -13.02 8.48
C VAL A 194 -0.75 -11.71 9.30
N GLU A 195 0.07 -10.72 8.94
CA GLU A 195 0.01 -9.42 9.62
C GLU A 195 -1.26 -8.65 9.27
N CYS A 196 -1.70 -8.67 8.01
CA CYS A 196 -2.99 -8.08 7.60
C CYS A 196 -4.17 -8.75 8.31
N GLU A 197 -4.20 -10.09 8.35
CA GLU A 197 -5.23 -10.89 9.03
C GLU A 197 -5.35 -10.49 10.51
N LYS A 198 -4.24 -10.47 11.22
CA LYS A 198 -4.20 -10.04 12.62
C LYS A 198 -4.77 -8.64 12.84
N ASN A 199 -4.42 -7.68 11.97
CA ASN A 199 -4.91 -6.31 12.08
C ASN A 199 -6.40 -6.23 11.68
N MET A 200 -6.85 -7.04 10.72
CA MET A 200 -8.26 -7.14 10.35
C MET A 200 -9.11 -7.69 11.52
N GLU A 201 -8.65 -8.73 12.20
CA GLU A 201 -9.30 -9.23 13.41
C GLU A 201 -9.47 -8.15 14.50
N LEU A 202 -8.45 -7.32 14.72
CA LEU A 202 -8.50 -6.23 15.69
C LEU A 202 -9.49 -5.12 15.27
N LEU A 203 -9.58 -4.84 13.96
CA LEU A 203 -10.60 -3.95 13.42
C LEU A 203 -12.01 -4.52 13.63
N GLU A 204 -12.22 -5.80 13.34
CA GLU A 204 -13.52 -6.47 13.49
C GLU A 204 -13.97 -6.57 14.95
N LYS A 205 -13.04 -6.84 15.87
CA LYS A 205 -13.29 -6.89 17.33
C LYS A 205 -13.56 -5.50 17.93
N GLY A 206 -13.22 -4.42 17.22
CA GLY A 206 -13.37 -3.04 17.71
C GLY A 206 -12.21 -2.53 18.57
N ASP A 207 -11.08 -3.26 18.60
CA ASP A 207 -9.87 -2.83 19.32
C ASP A 207 -9.19 -1.64 18.63
N TYR A 208 -9.44 -1.49 17.34
CA TYR A 208 -8.92 -0.39 16.51
C TYR A 208 -9.98 0.66 16.14
N ASP A 209 -11.03 0.80 16.95
CA ASP A 209 -12.08 1.79 16.71
C ASP A 209 -11.59 3.25 16.78
N TRP A 210 -10.38 3.46 17.25
CA TRP A 210 -9.68 4.74 17.18
C TRP A 210 -9.22 5.10 15.75
N SER A 211 -9.14 4.14 14.81
CA SER A 211 -8.65 4.39 13.46
C SER A 211 -9.71 5.03 12.55
N HIS A 212 -9.26 5.83 11.59
CA HIS A 212 -10.14 6.39 10.56
C HIS A 212 -10.76 5.29 9.70
N LEU A 213 -10.00 4.22 9.46
CA LEU A 213 -10.49 3.05 8.73
C LEU A 213 -11.66 2.37 9.46
N ALA A 214 -11.59 2.23 10.79
CA ALA A 214 -12.72 1.72 11.58
C ALA A 214 -13.95 2.63 11.45
N MET A 215 -13.76 3.95 11.45
CA MET A 215 -14.87 4.88 11.25
C MET A 215 -15.49 4.76 9.86
N SER A 216 -14.73 4.48 8.82
CA SER A 216 -15.25 4.32 7.46
C SER A 216 -15.93 2.97 7.24
N MET A 217 -15.40 1.87 7.78
CA MET A 217 -15.94 0.51 7.60
C MET A 217 -17.04 0.16 8.61
N TYR A 218 -16.97 0.68 9.85
CA TYR A 218 -17.87 0.35 10.95
C TYR A 218 -18.45 1.60 11.64
N PRO A 219 -19.02 2.57 10.90
CA PRO A 219 -19.40 3.89 11.45
C PRO A 219 -20.41 3.80 12.58
N ALA A 220 -21.36 2.87 12.49
CA ALA A 220 -22.38 2.71 13.52
C ALA A 220 -21.79 2.29 14.88
N ARG A 221 -20.83 1.35 14.88
CA ARG A 221 -20.13 0.86 16.07
C ARG A 221 -19.28 1.97 16.69
N VAL A 222 -18.47 2.65 15.87
CA VAL A 222 -17.61 3.74 16.33
C VAL A 222 -18.43 4.89 16.90
N THR A 223 -19.51 5.30 16.23
CA THR A 223 -20.45 6.34 16.72
C THR A 223 -21.10 5.95 18.04
N GLN A 224 -21.53 4.68 18.20
CA GLN A 224 -22.09 4.21 19.45
C GLN A 224 -21.10 4.26 20.62
N LYS A 225 -19.84 3.90 20.37
CA LYS A 225 -18.77 3.96 21.36
C LYS A 225 -18.44 5.41 21.72
N ALA A 226 -18.37 6.31 20.74
CA ALA A 226 -18.10 7.72 20.92
C ALA A 226 -19.16 8.45 21.79
N LYS A 227 -20.42 7.99 21.80
CA LYS A 227 -21.45 8.53 22.70
C LYS A 227 -21.08 8.42 24.17
N LYS A 228 -20.33 7.37 24.54
CA LYS A 228 -20.00 7.06 25.95
C LYS A 228 -18.54 7.33 26.29
N ASP A 229 -17.66 7.40 25.31
CA ASP A 229 -16.22 7.59 25.45
C ASP A 229 -15.78 8.93 24.84
N TRP A 230 -15.35 9.84 25.71
CA TRP A 230 -14.90 11.16 25.30
C TRP A 230 -13.64 11.12 24.43
N CYS A 231 -12.71 10.23 24.72
CA CYS A 231 -11.48 10.10 23.91
C CYS A 231 -11.81 9.64 22.51
N MET A 232 -12.71 8.67 22.37
CA MET A 232 -13.20 8.20 21.09
C MET A 232 -13.95 9.30 20.32
N ALA A 233 -14.81 10.03 21.02
CA ALA A 233 -15.53 11.15 20.44
C ALA A 233 -14.59 12.25 19.89
N LEU A 234 -13.55 12.58 20.67
CA LEU A 234 -12.53 13.55 20.28
C LEU A 234 -11.73 13.07 19.05
N THR A 235 -11.33 11.79 19.03
CA THR A 235 -10.55 11.20 17.93
C THR A 235 -11.30 11.31 16.58
N HIS A 236 -12.62 11.16 16.60
CA HIS A 236 -13.44 11.14 15.39
C HIS A 236 -14.25 12.45 15.14
N GLY A 237 -14.00 13.52 15.92
CA GLY A 237 -14.74 14.77 15.77
C GLY A 237 -16.23 14.66 16.14
N LEU A 238 -16.56 13.74 17.06
CA LEU A 238 -17.92 13.41 17.49
C LEU A 238 -18.25 13.96 18.88
N GLU A 239 -17.55 14.98 19.36
CA GLU A 239 -17.71 15.56 20.70
C GLU A 239 -19.13 16.04 20.97
N HIS A 240 -19.83 16.44 19.90
CA HIS A 240 -21.21 16.96 20.00
C HIS A 240 -22.21 15.89 20.43
N ILE A 241 -21.96 14.60 20.16
CA ILE A 241 -22.82 13.48 20.53
C ILE A 241 -22.43 12.80 21.83
N CYS A 242 -21.25 13.13 22.41
CA CYS A 242 -20.75 12.48 23.61
C CYS A 242 -21.52 12.94 24.87
N GLU A 243 -22.06 11.95 25.60
CA GLU A 243 -22.82 12.17 26.83
C GLU A 243 -21.87 12.43 28.03
N ASN A 244 -20.67 11.84 28.00
CA ASN A 244 -19.69 11.88 29.09
C ASN A 244 -18.60 12.95 28.85
N LYS A 245 -19.01 14.21 28.67
CA LYS A 245 -18.05 15.30 28.52
C LYS A 245 -17.27 15.53 29.82
N PRO A 246 -15.92 15.69 29.76
CA PRO A 246 -15.15 16.05 30.92
C PRO A 246 -15.62 17.40 31.47
N LYS A 247 -15.90 17.47 32.76
CA LYS A 247 -16.23 18.74 33.41
C LYS A 247 -15.05 19.70 33.26
N GLU A 248 -15.27 20.88 32.68
CA GLU A 248 -14.23 21.91 32.66
C GLU A 248 -13.73 22.15 34.08
N LYS A 249 -12.47 21.84 34.32
CA LYS A 249 -11.81 22.22 35.57
C LYS A 249 -11.76 23.73 35.56
N LYS A 250 -12.67 24.40 36.33
CA LYS A 250 -12.58 25.84 36.56
C LYS A 250 -11.13 26.14 36.94
N ALA A 251 -10.47 26.91 36.09
CA ALA A 251 -9.08 27.32 36.35
C ALA A 251 -9.04 27.93 37.74
N ARG A 252 -8.37 27.26 38.70
CA ARG A 252 -8.06 27.85 39.98
C ARG A 252 -7.29 29.13 39.69
N LYS A 253 -7.92 30.31 39.89
CA LYS A 253 -7.25 31.60 39.90
C LYS A 253 -6.09 31.51 40.88
N LYS A 254 -4.88 31.20 40.40
CA LYS A 254 -3.66 31.46 41.17
C LYS A 254 -3.54 32.97 41.28
N LYS A 255 -3.81 33.48 42.48
CA LYS A 255 -3.45 34.83 42.84
C LYS A 255 -1.93 34.98 42.71
N GLY A 256 -1.52 35.87 41.84
CA GLY A 256 -0.19 36.49 41.83
C GLY A 256 0.93 35.57 41.36
N LEU A 257 1.30 35.67 40.10
CA LEU A 257 2.68 35.84 39.65
C LEU A 257 2.73 36.20 38.15
N MET A 258 3.37 37.31 37.92
CA MET A 258 4.03 37.83 36.71
C MET A 258 3.51 37.40 35.32
N ILE A 259 3.13 38.43 34.61
CA ILE A 259 2.90 38.44 33.16
C ILE A 259 4.22 38.09 32.46
N ILE A 260 4.25 36.95 31.77
CA ILE A 260 5.22 36.67 30.71
C ILE A 260 4.45 36.78 29.39
N PRO A 261 4.97 37.52 28.39
CA PRO A 261 4.22 37.77 27.15
C PRO A 261 4.04 36.50 26.32
N ASP A 262 2.90 36.46 25.63
CA ASP A 262 2.55 35.49 24.59
C ASP A 262 3.65 35.33 23.54
N ALA A 263 4.40 34.28 23.65
CA ALA A 263 5.07 33.64 22.51
C ALA A 263 5.45 32.23 22.92
N ILE A 264 4.77 31.29 22.34
CA ILE A 264 5.05 29.88 22.05
C ILE A 264 3.80 29.06 22.33
N GLN A 265 2.96 28.97 21.31
CA GLN A 265 2.09 27.80 21.15
C GLN A 265 3.01 26.62 20.84
N PRO A 266 3.06 25.55 21.64
CA PRO A 266 3.64 24.31 21.19
C PRO A 266 2.64 23.66 20.24
N THR A 267 2.80 23.92 18.95
CA THR A 267 2.39 22.96 17.95
C THR A 267 3.02 21.63 18.36
N MET A 268 2.22 20.69 18.83
CA MET A 268 2.59 19.29 18.86
C MET A 268 2.78 18.84 17.40
N ARG A 269 3.91 19.20 16.84
CA ARG A 269 4.47 18.48 15.70
C ARG A 269 4.99 17.16 16.26
N ILE A 270 4.13 16.16 16.17
CA ILE A 270 4.54 14.77 16.14
C ILE A 270 5.72 14.70 15.19
N PHE A 271 6.83 14.24 15.71
CA PHE A 271 8.09 14.01 15.06
C PHE A 271 7.90 13.49 13.63
N GLN A 272 7.94 14.37 12.65
CA GLN A 272 8.40 14.04 11.32
C GLN A 272 9.88 13.70 11.45
N ILE A 273 10.17 12.45 11.74
CA ILE A 273 11.46 11.90 11.36
C ILE A 273 11.40 11.82 9.84
N GLN A 274 11.84 12.86 9.18
CA GLN A 274 12.34 12.77 7.83
C GLN A 274 13.55 11.82 7.90
N SER A 275 13.27 10.54 7.83
CA SER A 275 14.26 9.58 7.40
C SER A 275 14.49 9.86 5.93
N ILE A 276 15.59 10.47 5.66
CA ILE A 276 16.24 10.59 4.39
C ILE A 276 16.43 9.17 3.85
N CYS A 277 15.43 8.66 3.14
CA CYS A 277 15.53 7.42 2.36
C CYS A 277 15.95 7.78 0.93
N LEU A 278 17.09 8.41 0.79
CA LEU A 278 17.81 8.60 -0.47
C LEU A 278 19.17 7.91 -0.31
N GLY A 279 19.21 6.62 -0.35
CA GLY A 279 20.45 5.85 -0.25
C GLY A 279 20.29 4.36 0.02
N GLU A 280 19.08 3.83 0.01
CA GLU A 280 18.83 2.45 0.41
C GLU A 280 18.15 1.59 -0.67
N LEU A 281 18.30 1.95 -1.95
CA LEU A 281 17.90 1.11 -3.08
C LEU A 281 19.11 0.45 -3.79
N LEU A 282 20.27 0.47 -3.15
CA LEU A 282 21.44 -0.33 -3.56
C LEU A 282 21.99 -1.10 -2.38
#